data_337982329baa2294387d80a2b3fabe22
#
_entry.id   337982329baa2294387d80a2b3fabe22
#
_cell.length_a   1.000
_cell.length_b   1.000
_cell.length_c   1.000
_cell.angle_alpha   90.00
_cell.angle_beta   90.00
_cell.angle_gamma   90.00
#
_symmetry.space_group_name_H-M   'P 1'
#
loop_
_entity.id
_entity.type
_entity.pdbx_description
1 polymer ?
#
loop_
_entity_poly.entity_id
_entity_poly.type
_entity_poly.pdbx_seq_one_letter_code
_entity_poly.pdbx_strand_id
1 'polypeptide(L)'
;AKKDIAANTKKITQSPGEWRYLYGSATSVDKVCYRKTNNIVEVSIDSSKATESDWKVGTLPAGYRPSTDVFVSAVATVGWTLSDHTAYIQVKSNGIVWCNRKAAESNGRILGYLNYLV
;
A
#
# COMPACT_ATOMS: atom_id res chain seq x y z
N ALA A 1 -10.26 -33.14 -19.54
CA ALA A 1 -11.09 -32.27 -18.69
C ALA A 1 -10.59 -32.21 -17.26
N LYS A 2 -10.37 -33.35 -16.61
CA LYS A 2 -9.86 -33.38 -15.22
C LYS A 2 -8.46 -32.79 -15.10
N LYS A 3 -7.58 -32.98 -16.07
CA LYS A 3 -6.24 -32.41 -16.07
C LYS A 3 -6.27 -30.89 -16.14
N ASP A 4 -7.14 -30.33 -16.97
CA ASP A 4 -7.23 -28.89 -17.15
C ASP A 4 -7.79 -28.20 -15.89
N ILE A 5 -8.78 -28.83 -15.25
CA ILE A 5 -9.34 -28.33 -13.99
C ILE A 5 -8.29 -28.35 -12.89
N ALA A 6 -7.51 -29.43 -12.77
CA ALA A 6 -6.47 -29.51 -11.76
C ALA A 6 -5.35 -28.49 -11.98
N ALA A 7 -4.94 -28.23 -13.23
CA ALA A 7 -3.94 -27.22 -13.55
C ALA A 7 -4.44 -25.80 -13.25
N ASN A 8 -5.69 -25.50 -13.56
CA ASN A 8 -6.30 -24.22 -13.24
C ASN A 8 -6.44 -24.01 -11.73
N THR A 9 -6.82 -25.05 -11.01
CA THR A 9 -6.91 -25.01 -9.54
C THR A 9 -5.55 -24.70 -8.92
N LYS A 10 -4.47 -25.30 -9.42
CA LYS A 10 -3.11 -25.00 -8.95
C LYS A 10 -2.73 -23.54 -9.15
N LYS A 11 -3.08 -22.95 -10.29
CA LYS A 11 -2.81 -21.52 -10.56
C LYS A 11 -3.59 -20.61 -9.63
N ILE A 12 -4.84 -20.92 -9.36
CA ILE A 12 -5.74 -20.14 -8.50
C ILE A 12 -5.31 -20.23 -7.04
N THR A 13 -4.77 -21.36 -6.61
CA THR A 13 -4.37 -21.58 -5.21
C THR A 13 -2.94 -21.18 -4.92
N GLN A 14 -2.25 -20.53 -5.87
CA GLN A 14 -0.90 -20.04 -5.64
C GLN A 14 -0.90 -19.03 -4.49
N SER A 15 -0.03 -19.27 -3.52
CA SER A 15 0.09 -18.40 -2.35
C SER A 15 0.59 -17.01 -2.75
N PRO A 16 0.06 -15.95 -2.14
CA PRO A 16 0.62 -14.60 -2.31
C PRO A 16 2.07 -14.54 -1.83
N GLY A 17 2.82 -13.57 -2.35
CA GLY A 17 4.13 -13.24 -1.82
C GLY A 17 4.05 -12.78 -0.37
N GLU A 18 5.17 -12.83 0.32
CA GLU A 18 5.24 -12.36 1.71
C GLU A 18 5.20 -10.83 1.77
N TRP A 19 4.53 -10.30 2.80
CA TRP A 19 4.56 -8.88 3.08
C TRP A 19 5.95 -8.47 3.55
N ARG A 20 6.43 -7.39 2.97
CA ARG A 20 7.67 -6.70 3.34
C ARG A 20 7.32 -5.31 3.86
N TYR A 21 8.17 -4.72 4.66
CA TYR A 21 7.86 -3.46 5.34
C TYR A 21 8.74 -2.34 4.80
N LEU A 22 8.08 -1.32 4.26
CA LEU A 22 8.72 -0.07 3.87
C LEU A 22 8.89 0.85 5.08
N TYR A 23 7.96 0.75 6.02
CA TYR A 23 7.97 1.47 7.28
C TYR A 23 7.35 0.58 8.36
N GLY A 24 7.99 0.56 9.54
CA GLY A 24 7.49 -0.25 10.64
C GLY A 24 7.79 -1.73 10.50
N SER A 25 7.01 -2.56 11.17
CA SER A 25 7.12 -4.01 11.17
C SER A 25 5.75 -4.65 11.33
N ALA A 26 5.69 -5.99 11.30
CA ALA A 26 4.44 -6.74 11.45
C ALA A 26 3.69 -6.41 12.75
N THR A 27 4.42 -6.04 13.80
CA THR A 27 3.86 -5.73 15.12
C THR A 27 3.73 -4.24 15.40
N SER A 28 4.16 -3.39 14.48
CA SER A 28 4.06 -1.94 14.65
C SER A 28 2.62 -1.46 14.52
N VAL A 29 2.26 -0.42 15.28
CA VAL A 29 1.00 0.29 15.12
C VAL A 29 0.96 1.04 13.80
N ASP A 30 2.08 1.67 13.44
CA ASP A 30 2.24 2.38 12.16
C ASP A 30 3.07 1.51 11.22
N LYS A 31 2.52 1.22 10.04
CA LYS A 31 3.22 0.39 9.06
C LYS A 31 2.78 0.69 7.65
N VAL A 32 3.74 0.59 6.76
CA VAL A 32 3.54 0.60 5.33
C VAL A 32 4.22 -0.65 4.78
N CYS A 33 3.47 -1.53 4.19
CA CYS A 33 3.97 -2.79 3.69
C CYS A 33 3.63 -2.99 2.22
N TYR A 34 4.38 -3.88 1.60
CA TYR A 34 4.22 -4.20 0.18
C TYR A 34 4.53 -5.66 -0.06
N ARG A 35 3.95 -6.20 -1.10
CA ARG A 35 4.29 -7.56 -1.55
C ARG A 35 4.07 -7.67 -3.05
N LYS A 36 4.66 -8.69 -3.63
CA LYS A 36 4.46 -9.01 -5.04
C LYS A 36 4.04 -10.46 -5.17
N THR A 37 2.98 -10.68 -5.92
CA THR A 37 2.49 -12.01 -6.27
C THR A 37 2.39 -12.04 -7.80
N ASN A 38 3.19 -12.87 -8.43
CA ASN A 38 3.36 -12.83 -9.89
C ASN A 38 3.83 -11.44 -10.34
N ASN A 39 3.04 -10.75 -11.13
CA ASN A 39 3.36 -9.41 -11.63
C ASN A 39 2.52 -8.32 -10.98
N ILE A 40 1.87 -8.62 -9.86
CA ILE A 40 1.04 -7.65 -9.14
C ILE A 40 1.75 -7.24 -7.85
N VAL A 41 1.99 -5.95 -7.71
CA VAL A 41 2.50 -5.36 -6.47
C VAL A 41 1.34 -4.74 -5.71
N GLU A 42 1.28 -5.02 -4.42
CA GLU A 42 0.30 -4.44 -3.50
C GLU A 42 1.04 -3.59 -2.48
N VAL A 43 0.48 -2.43 -2.18
CA VAL A 43 0.99 -1.53 -1.13
C VAL A 43 -0.16 -1.22 -0.18
N SER A 44 0.08 -1.41 1.11
CA SER A 44 -0.91 -1.17 2.16
C SER A 44 -0.34 -0.21 3.20
N ILE A 45 -1.13 0.77 3.58
CA ILE A 45 -0.73 1.82 4.53
C ILE A 45 -1.72 1.86 5.68
N ASP A 46 -1.19 1.87 6.90
CA ASP A 46 -1.93 2.10 8.13
C ASP A 46 -1.01 2.87 9.07
N SER A 47 -1.17 4.19 9.12
CA SER A 47 -0.21 5.02 9.83
C SER A 47 -0.81 6.32 10.33
N SER A 48 -0.36 6.75 11.52
CA SER A 48 -0.61 8.08 12.07
C SER A 48 0.48 9.09 11.69
N LYS A 49 1.49 8.66 10.91
CA LYS A 49 2.63 9.50 10.56
C LYS A 49 2.33 10.52 9.46
N ALA A 50 1.34 10.26 8.62
CA ALA A 50 0.97 11.20 7.57
C ALA A 50 0.42 12.49 8.18
N THR A 51 0.88 13.63 7.66
CA THR A 51 0.48 14.96 8.10
C THR A 51 -0.04 15.77 6.92
N GLU A 52 -0.27 17.07 7.12
CA GLU A 52 -0.64 17.98 6.02
C GLU A 52 0.44 18.07 4.95
N SER A 53 1.71 17.91 5.35
CA SER A 53 2.83 17.88 4.42
C SER A 53 2.98 16.49 3.82
N ASP A 54 3.53 16.42 2.62
CA ASP A 54 3.84 15.16 1.99
C ASP A 54 4.86 14.39 2.83
N TRP A 55 4.53 13.15 3.16
CA TRP A 55 5.43 12.27 3.87
C TRP A 55 6.05 11.28 2.90
N LYS A 56 7.37 11.35 2.80
CA LYS A 56 8.14 10.36 2.06
C LYS A 56 8.30 9.12 2.93
N VAL A 57 7.55 8.08 2.62
CA VAL A 57 7.57 6.84 3.40
C VAL A 57 8.87 6.09 3.22
N GLY A 58 9.32 5.96 1.98
CA GLY A 58 10.52 5.23 1.62
C GLY A 58 10.58 4.98 0.12
N THR A 59 11.49 4.12 -0.28
CA THR A 59 11.70 3.78 -1.69
C THR A 59 11.59 2.28 -1.89
N LEU A 60 10.67 1.86 -2.73
CA LEU A 60 10.50 0.44 -3.09
C LEU A 60 11.72 -0.05 -3.89
N PRO A 61 12.14 -1.30 -3.67
CA PRO A 61 13.24 -1.86 -4.43
C PRO A 61 12.87 -2.04 -5.90
N ALA A 62 13.89 -2.15 -6.75
CA ALA A 62 13.70 -2.48 -8.16
C ALA A 62 12.90 -3.79 -8.29
N GLY A 63 12.03 -3.86 -9.28
CA GLY A 63 11.13 -5.01 -9.45
C GLY A 63 9.78 -4.84 -8.75
N TYR A 64 9.64 -3.85 -7.88
CA TYR A 64 8.39 -3.51 -7.18
C TYR A 64 7.84 -2.14 -7.60
N ARG A 65 8.42 -1.53 -8.60
CA ARG A 65 8.08 -0.15 -9.01
C ARG A 65 7.12 -0.15 -10.18
N PRO A 66 6.11 0.75 -10.18
CA PRO A 66 5.23 0.87 -11.32
C PRO A 66 5.97 1.48 -12.52
N SER A 67 5.49 1.20 -13.73
CA SER A 67 6.07 1.79 -14.95
C SER A 67 5.74 3.29 -15.07
N THR A 68 4.63 3.71 -14.48
CA THR A 68 4.21 5.10 -14.41
C THR A 68 3.77 5.41 -12.99
N ASP A 69 3.77 6.69 -12.60
CA ASP A 69 3.34 7.09 -11.27
C ASP A 69 1.88 6.68 -11.04
N VAL A 70 1.61 6.12 -9.86
CA VAL A 70 0.27 5.72 -9.41
C VAL A 70 -0.15 6.65 -8.28
N PHE A 71 -1.36 7.16 -8.38
CA PHE A 71 -1.91 8.11 -7.42
C PHE A 71 -3.33 7.69 -7.07
N VAL A 72 -3.60 7.44 -5.79
CA VAL A 72 -4.91 6.97 -5.34
C VAL A 72 -5.36 7.72 -4.11
N SER A 73 -6.68 7.83 -3.95
CA SER A 73 -7.27 8.33 -2.72
C SER A 73 -7.12 7.31 -1.61
N ALA A 74 -6.98 7.81 -0.39
CA ALA A 74 -6.91 7.01 0.82
C ALA A 74 -7.97 7.49 1.80
N VAL A 75 -8.19 6.72 2.86
CA VAL A 75 -9.12 7.05 3.91
C VAL A 75 -8.37 7.75 5.04
N ALA A 76 -8.87 8.91 5.45
CA ALA A 76 -8.40 9.59 6.66
C ALA A 76 -9.38 9.32 7.80
N THR A 77 -8.85 9.05 8.99
CA THR A 77 -9.68 8.84 10.19
C THR A 77 -9.22 9.73 11.33
N VAL A 78 -10.13 10.00 12.25
CA VAL A 78 -9.85 10.63 13.54
C VAL A 78 -10.42 9.69 14.60
N GLY A 79 -9.54 9.05 15.37
CA GLY A 79 -9.95 7.96 16.24
C GLY A 79 -10.57 6.82 15.42
N TRP A 80 -11.81 6.47 15.73
CA TRP A 80 -12.58 5.43 15.03
C TRP A 80 -13.57 5.98 14.02
N THR A 81 -13.53 7.29 13.75
CA THR A 81 -14.49 7.97 12.89
C THR A 81 -13.80 8.39 11.60
N LEU A 82 -14.50 8.31 10.48
CA LEU A 82 -14.01 8.84 9.22
C LEU A 82 -13.88 10.36 9.30
N SER A 83 -12.73 10.86 8.86
CA SER A 83 -12.52 12.29 8.68
C SER A 83 -13.09 12.74 7.33
N ASP A 84 -13.58 13.96 7.25
CA ASP A 84 -13.99 14.59 5.99
C ASP A 84 -12.80 15.19 5.23
N HIS A 85 -11.59 15.07 5.77
CA HIS A 85 -10.37 15.51 5.11
C HIS A 85 -9.90 14.51 4.06
N THR A 86 -9.29 15.03 3.01
CA THR A 86 -8.74 14.19 1.94
C THR A 86 -7.40 13.58 2.35
N ALA A 87 -7.11 12.42 1.81
CA ALA A 87 -5.83 11.75 1.95
C ALA A 87 -5.47 11.08 0.63
N TYR A 88 -4.17 10.90 0.38
CA TYR A 88 -3.72 10.21 -0.81
C TYR A 88 -2.44 9.44 -0.60
N ILE A 89 -2.20 8.51 -1.49
CA ILE A 89 -0.97 7.73 -1.60
C ILE A 89 -0.48 7.86 -3.03
N GLN A 90 0.81 8.12 -3.19
CA GLN A 90 1.46 8.12 -4.49
C GLN A 90 2.63 7.14 -4.48
N VAL A 91 2.72 6.31 -5.51
CA VAL A 91 3.89 5.47 -5.76
C VAL A 91 4.48 5.90 -7.09
N LYS A 92 5.67 6.45 -7.04
CA LYS A 92 6.34 6.96 -8.23
C LYS A 92 7.07 5.85 -8.97
N SER A 93 7.29 6.05 -10.25
CA SER A 93 8.01 5.08 -11.08
C SER A 93 9.47 4.85 -10.61
N ASN A 94 10.05 5.80 -9.90
CA ASN A 94 11.35 5.62 -9.26
C ASN A 94 11.30 4.87 -7.92
N GLY A 95 10.11 4.42 -7.50
CA GLY A 95 9.89 3.64 -6.29
C GLY A 95 9.55 4.46 -5.05
N ILE A 96 9.65 5.78 -5.09
CA ILE A 96 9.36 6.59 -3.90
C ILE A 96 7.87 6.55 -3.61
N VAL A 97 7.55 6.23 -2.36
CA VAL A 97 6.17 6.23 -1.85
C VAL A 97 5.96 7.48 -1.03
N TRP A 98 4.96 8.25 -1.41
CA TRP A 98 4.53 9.45 -0.72
C TRP A 98 3.11 9.27 -0.20
N CYS A 99 2.79 9.84 0.93
CA CYS A 99 1.42 9.96 1.36
C CYS A 99 1.20 11.28 2.10
N ASN A 100 -0.06 11.68 2.15
CA ASN A 100 -0.47 12.93 2.75
C ASN A 100 -1.88 12.79 3.28
N ARG A 101 -2.12 13.40 4.41
CA ARG A 101 -3.44 13.60 4.97
C ARG A 101 -3.66 15.10 5.07
N LYS A 102 -4.70 15.61 4.42
CA LYS A 102 -4.90 17.05 4.18
C LYS A 102 -4.84 17.88 5.45
N ALA A 103 -5.28 17.36 6.58
CA ALA A 103 -5.18 18.03 7.86
C ALA A 103 -4.52 17.10 8.88
N ALA A 104 -3.55 17.63 9.61
CA ALA A 104 -2.96 16.91 10.72
C ALA A 104 -3.88 17.03 11.93
N GLU A 105 -4.43 15.92 12.36
CA GLU A 105 -5.29 15.85 13.53
C GLU A 105 -4.70 14.88 14.53
N SER A 106 -4.81 15.21 15.82
CA SER A 106 -4.42 14.27 16.86
C SER A 106 -5.28 13.00 16.75
N ASN A 107 -4.69 11.83 16.96
CA ASN A 107 -5.31 10.53 16.77
C ASN A 107 -5.76 10.25 15.34
N GLY A 108 -5.33 11.04 14.38
CA GLY A 108 -5.64 10.80 12.98
C GLY A 108 -4.77 9.72 12.37
N ARG A 109 -5.33 8.96 11.43
CA ARG A 109 -4.63 7.93 10.69
C ARG A 109 -4.96 8.02 9.21
N ILE A 110 -4.05 7.50 8.40
CA ILE A 110 -4.31 7.24 6.98
C ILE A 110 -4.37 5.73 6.78
N LEU A 111 -5.41 5.28 6.11
CA LEU A 111 -5.62 3.89 5.75
C LEU A 111 -5.76 3.81 4.24
N GLY A 112 -4.99 2.96 3.61
CA GLY A 112 -5.08 2.85 2.16
C GLY A 112 -4.45 1.58 1.63
N TYR A 113 -4.84 1.28 0.40
CA TYR A 113 -4.37 0.13 -0.33
C TYR A 113 -4.37 0.47 -1.82
N LEU A 114 -3.33 0.05 -2.49
CA LEU A 114 -3.27 0.13 -3.95
C LEU A 114 -2.53 -1.07 -4.52
N ASN A 115 -2.73 -1.32 -5.80
CA ASN A 115 -1.98 -2.33 -6.51
C ASN A 115 -1.70 -1.86 -7.94
N TYR A 116 -0.71 -2.47 -8.55
CA TYR A 116 -0.35 -2.22 -9.95
C TYR A 116 0.42 -3.41 -10.52
N LEU A 117 0.42 -3.48 -11.84
CA LEU A 117 1.23 -4.47 -12.54
C LEU A 117 2.67 -3.98 -12.71
N VAL A 118 3.59 -4.91 -12.65
CA VAL A 118 5.02 -4.65 -12.94
C VAL A 118 5.55 -5.55 -14.05
#